data_3fdaebb55fa105f06df8f2e1207fb4f9
#
_entry.id   3fdaebb55fa105f06df8f2e1207fb4f9
#
_cell.length_a   1.000
_cell.length_b   1.000
_cell.length_c   1.000
_cell.angle_alpha   90.00
_cell.angle_beta   90.00
_cell.angle_gamma   90.00
#
_symmetry.space_group_name_H-M   'P 1'
#
loop_
_entity.id
_entity.type
_entity.pdbx_description
1 polymer ?
#
loop_
_entity_poly.entity_id
_entity_poly.type
_entity_poly.pdbx_seq_one_letter_code
_entity_poly.pdbx_strand_id
1 'polypeptide(L)'
;LIHGIVRDSQGRKMSKTLGNGIDPIEIIEKYGTDALRFSLIYGTSLGNDIRYMPEKLDQASNFANKIWNAAKFITMNMAKDEEIIEFSNKNNKEQLLEIEDKWIINKLNNLIEEVSQNIDNYDLGVALEKIYSFIWNEFCDWYIEMAKSRLYSENCEEKVKVCWVLDYVFSNSLKLLHPFLPFITSEIYSKLVAYPDKKELMISNWPIAEEKFKFNEEEKSVEKLKDIIVEIRNIRAKLNVHPSKKSELIFVTSNYKDIIEESKNFIEKLGFTNKITIKENKENISEDAISIVREGIEVYIHFEEL
;
A
#
# COMPACT_ATOMS: atom_id res chain seq x y z
N LEU A 1 -22.28 -18.14 -15.26
CA LEU A 1 -21.25 -18.36 -14.24
C LEU A 1 -21.67 -19.54 -13.35
N ILE A 2 -20.79 -20.53 -13.16
CA ILE A 2 -20.99 -21.64 -12.24
C ILE A 2 -19.99 -21.46 -11.10
N HIS A 3 -20.47 -21.41 -9.87
CA HIS A 3 -19.62 -21.31 -8.67
C HIS A 3 -19.57 -22.66 -7.94
N GLY A 4 -18.50 -22.91 -7.20
CA GLY A 4 -18.37 -24.07 -6.31
C GLY A 4 -19.25 -23.95 -5.07
N ILE A 5 -19.32 -25.02 -4.29
CA ILE A 5 -20.01 -25.03 -2.99
C ILE A 5 -19.05 -24.79 -1.85
N VAL A 6 -19.58 -24.30 -0.72
CA VAL A 6 -18.77 -24.18 0.50
C VAL A 6 -18.72 -25.52 1.23
N ARG A 7 -17.51 -25.98 1.53
CA ARG A 7 -17.21 -27.21 2.28
C ARG A 7 -16.69 -26.86 3.67
N ASP A 8 -16.80 -27.82 4.60
CA ASP A 8 -16.23 -27.64 5.94
C ASP A 8 -14.67 -27.59 5.92
N SER A 9 -14.06 -27.37 7.07
CA SER A 9 -12.59 -27.30 7.21
C SER A 9 -11.85 -28.59 6.81
N GLN A 10 -12.57 -29.74 6.79
CA GLN A 10 -12.06 -31.02 6.34
C GLN A 10 -12.32 -31.28 4.85
N GLY A 11 -12.96 -30.36 4.15
CA GLY A 11 -13.30 -30.49 2.73
C GLY A 11 -14.56 -31.31 2.45
N ARG A 12 -15.36 -31.66 3.47
CA ARG A 12 -16.62 -32.43 3.31
C ARG A 12 -17.76 -31.49 2.95
N LYS A 13 -18.72 -31.98 2.17
CA LYS A 13 -19.96 -31.24 1.89
C LYS A 13 -20.71 -30.98 3.19
N MET A 14 -21.11 -29.75 3.42
CA MET A 14 -21.95 -29.41 4.57
C MET A 14 -23.35 -29.98 4.42
N SER A 15 -23.86 -30.62 5.46
CA SER A 15 -25.21 -31.16 5.49
C SER A 15 -25.78 -31.16 6.91
N LYS A 16 -27.10 -31.08 7.00
CA LYS A 16 -27.82 -31.18 8.28
C LYS A 16 -27.55 -32.52 8.97
N THR A 17 -27.45 -33.60 8.19
CA THR A 17 -27.24 -34.97 8.71
C THR A 17 -25.85 -35.11 9.37
N LEU A 18 -24.83 -34.43 8.85
CA LEU A 18 -23.48 -34.47 9.42
C LEU A 18 -23.28 -33.44 10.54
N GLY A 19 -24.23 -32.53 10.74
CA GLY A 19 -24.12 -31.48 11.75
C GLY A 19 -22.91 -30.55 11.55
N ASN A 20 -22.38 -30.50 10.33
CA ASN A 20 -21.18 -29.69 9.99
C ASN A 20 -21.53 -28.40 9.23
N GLY A 21 -22.81 -28.04 9.21
CA GLY A 21 -23.25 -26.75 8.66
C GLY A 21 -22.79 -25.59 9.53
N ILE A 22 -22.39 -24.50 8.89
CA ILE A 22 -22.01 -23.27 9.55
C ILE A 22 -23.07 -22.22 9.25
N ASP A 23 -23.64 -21.63 10.30
CA ASP A 23 -24.59 -20.54 10.15
C ASP A 23 -23.88 -19.24 9.78
N PRO A 24 -24.15 -18.67 8.62
CA PRO A 24 -23.53 -17.39 8.22
C PRO A 24 -23.91 -16.24 9.16
N ILE A 25 -25.06 -16.30 9.85
CA ILE A 25 -25.48 -15.24 10.79
C ILE A 25 -24.55 -15.23 12.01
N GLU A 26 -24.18 -16.39 12.57
CA GLU A 26 -23.22 -16.47 13.66
C GLU A 26 -21.84 -15.90 13.26
N ILE A 27 -21.42 -16.12 12.01
CA ILE A 27 -20.17 -15.56 11.48
C ILE A 27 -20.28 -14.03 11.35
N ILE A 28 -21.40 -13.52 10.84
CA ILE A 28 -21.65 -12.08 10.71
C ILE A 28 -21.66 -11.39 12.08
N GLU A 29 -22.29 -11.98 13.08
CA GLU A 29 -22.32 -11.45 14.44
C GLU A 29 -20.91 -11.38 15.06
N LYS A 30 -20.06 -12.34 14.77
CA LYS A 30 -18.71 -12.43 15.33
C LYS A 30 -17.68 -11.59 14.59
N TYR A 31 -17.68 -11.61 13.25
CA TYR A 31 -16.62 -11.05 12.40
C TYR A 31 -17.08 -9.88 11.52
N GLY A 32 -18.37 -9.67 11.40
CA GLY A 32 -18.97 -8.69 10.49
C GLY A 32 -19.23 -9.24 9.08
N THR A 33 -20.14 -8.59 8.38
CA THR A 33 -20.58 -9.01 7.03
C THR A 33 -19.44 -8.94 6.01
N ASP A 34 -18.62 -7.90 6.06
CA ASP A 34 -17.51 -7.73 5.12
C ASP A 34 -16.45 -8.83 5.27
N ALA A 35 -16.20 -9.30 6.50
CA ALA A 35 -15.26 -10.40 6.73
C ALA A 35 -15.77 -11.72 6.12
N LEU A 36 -17.06 -12.03 6.27
CA LEU A 36 -17.64 -13.19 5.62
C LEU A 36 -17.54 -13.10 4.10
N ARG A 37 -17.92 -11.95 3.51
CA ARG A 37 -17.83 -11.72 2.05
C ARG A 37 -16.42 -11.89 1.52
N PHE A 38 -15.43 -11.29 2.19
CA PHE A 38 -14.02 -11.44 1.86
C PHE A 38 -13.59 -12.91 1.88
N SER A 39 -13.91 -13.64 2.94
CA SER A 39 -13.49 -15.05 3.12
C SER A 39 -14.01 -15.99 2.05
N LEU A 40 -15.16 -15.68 1.44
CA LEU A 40 -15.79 -16.47 0.38
C LEU A 40 -15.17 -16.22 -1.00
N ILE A 41 -14.44 -15.12 -1.19
CA ILE A 41 -13.90 -14.75 -2.50
C ILE A 41 -12.37 -14.82 -2.49
N TYR A 42 -11.72 -14.40 -1.40
CA TYR A 42 -10.26 -14.31 -1.31
C TYR A 42 -9.59 -15.67 -1.50
N GLY A 43 -8.67 -15.77 -2.47
CA GLY A 43 -7.94 -17.00 -2.77
C GLY A 43 -8.85 -18.11 -3.34
N THR A 44 -9.93 -17.75 -4.04
CA THR A 44 -10.80 -18.72 -4.71
C THR A 44 -10.62 -18.64 -6.22
N SER A 45 -10.75 -19.80 -6.88
CA SER A 45 -10.74 -19.91 -8.33
C SER A 45 -12.13 -20.32 -8.84
N LEU A 46 -12.47 -19.86 -10.04
CA LEU A 46 -13.73 -20.20 -10.69
C LEU A 46 -13.96 -21.71 -10.75
N GLY A 47 -15.19 -22.13 -10.46
CA GLY A 47 -15.62 -23.52 -10.57
C GLY A 47 -15.12 -24.46 -9.48
N ASN A 48 -14.24 -24.01 -8.60
CA ASN A 48 -13.74 -24.81 -7.49
C ASN A 48 -14.61 -24.64 -6.23
N ASP A 49 -14.70 -25.71 -5.46
CA ASP A 49 -15.34 -25.67 -4.14
C ASP A 49 -14.49 -24.84 -3.15
N ILE A 50 -15.17 -24.11 -2.30
CA ILE A 50 -14.56 -23.25 -1.30
C ILE A 50 -14.46 -24.00 0.01
N ARG A 51 -13.27 -24.16 0.57
CA ARG A 51 -13.11 -24.69 1.92
C ARG A 51 -13.30 -23.56 2.94
N TYR A 52 -14.20 -23.75 3.88
CA TYR A 52 -14.34 -22.86 5.02
C TYR A 52 -13.11 -22.98 5.91
N MET A 53 -12.44 -21.86 6.12
CA MET A 53 -11.23 -21.75 6.95
C MET A 53 -11.39 -20.55 7.89
N PRO A 54 -11.49 -20.77 9.21
CA PRO A 54 -11.60 -19.69 10.20
C PRO A 54 -10.48 -18.65 10.07
N GLU A 55 -9.27 -19.08 9.68
CA GLU A 55 -8.11 -18.22 9.50
C GLU A 55 -8.32 -17.14 8.43
N LYS A 56 -9.16 -17.43 7.41
CA LYS A 56 -9.53 -16.41 6.40
C LYS A 56 -10.43 -15.33 6.99
N LEU A 57 -11.26 -15.66 7.97
CA LEU A 57 -12.09 -14.66 8.67
C LEU A 57 -11.24 -13.77 9.57
N ASP A 58 -10.27 -14.34 10.28
CA ASP A 58 -9.31 -13.58 11.08
C ASP A 58 -8.47 -12.65 10.18
N GLN A 59 -8.01 -13.14 9.02
CA GLN A 59 -7.32 -12.33 8.02
C GLN A 59 -8.19 -11.18 7.51
N ALA A 60 -9.44 -11.45 7.19
CA ALA A 60 -10.40 -10.44 6.73
C ALA A 60 -10.66 -9.37 7.79
N SER A 61 -10.83 -9.78 9.05
CA SER A 61 -11.01 -8.86 10.18
C SER A 61 -9.78 -7.98 10.39
N ASN A 62 -8.59 -8.56 10.34
CA ASN A 62 -7.33 -7.82 10.43
C ASN A 62 -7.16 -6.82 9.27
N PHE A 63 -7.57 -7.20 8.06
CA PHE A 63 -7.55 -6.31 6.91
C PHE A 63 -8.52 -5.14 7.08
N ALA A 64 -9.74 -5.40 7.50
CA ALA A 64 -10.73 -4.36 7.79
C ALA A 64 -10.20 -3.39 8.87
N ASN A 65 -9.61 -3.90 9.96
CA ASN A 65 -9.00 -3.08 10.99
C ASN A 65 -7.83 -2.24 10.47
N LYS A 66 -7.00 -2.80 9.58
CA LYS A 66 -5.87 -2.05 8.97
C LYS A 66 -6.38 -0.91 8.11
N ILE A 67 -7.37 -1.15 7.25
CA ILE A 67 -8.00 -0.11 6.42
C ILE A 67 -8.62 0.98 7.29
N TRP A 68 -9.34 0.59 8.34
CA TRP A 68 -9.95 1.53 9.27
C TRP A 68 -8.92 2.41 9.98
N ASN A 69 -7.82 1.82 10.45
CA ASN A 69 -6.74 2.57 11.10
C ASN A 69 -6.01 3.49 10.11
N ALA A 70 -5.80 3.06 8.87
CA ALA A 70 -5.26 3.92 7.82
C ALA A 70 -6.20 5.11 7.53
N ALA A 71 -7.51 4.87 7.42
CA ALA A 71 -8.50 5.92 7.25
C ALA A 71 -8.47 6.94 8.39
N LYS A 72 -8.44 6.45 9.64
CA LYS A 72 -8.33 7.29 10.83
C LYS A 72 -7.06 8.16 10.80
N PHE A 73 -5.93 7.55 10.50
CA PHE A 73 -4.66 8.27 10.38
C PHE A 73 -4.73 9.36 9.30
N ILE A 74 -5.23 9.03 8.12
CA ILE A 74 -5.37 9.96 7.00
C ILE A 74 -6.27 11.11 7.40
N THR A 75 -7.51 10.84 7.81
CA THR A 75 -8.49 11.89 8.13
C THR A 75 -8.06 12.83 9.26
N MET A 76 -7.30 12.32 10.24
CA MET A 76 -6.77 13.15 11.33
C MET A 76 -5.63 14.09 10.91
N ASN A 77 -4.96 13.82 9.79
CA ASN A 77 -3.80 14.57 9.32
C ASN A 77 -4.05 15.37 8.04
N MET A 78 -5.25 15.30 7.46
CA MET A 78 -5.59 15.99 6.22
C MET A 78 -5.46 17.52 6.35
N ALA A 79 -5.09 18.17 5.25
CA ALA A 79 -5.28 19.59 5.04
C ALA A 79 -6.78 19.90 4.84
N LYS A 80 -7.14 21.17 4.72
CA LYS A 80 -8.54 21.55 4.47
C LYS A 80 -9.00 21.08 3.09
N ASP A 81 -10.25 20.66 3.00
CA ASP A 81 -10.83 20.16 1.75
C ASP A 81 -10.67 21.17 0.61
N GLU A 82 -10.89 22.46 0.87
CA GLU A 82 -10.77 23.52 -0.14
C GLU A 82 -9.37 23.61 -0.73
N GLU A 83 -8.33 23.47 0.08
CA GLU A 83 -6.92 23.48 -0.35
C GLU A 83 -6.59 22.25 -1.22
N ILE A 84 -7.10 21.08 -0.83
CA ILE A 84 -6.92 19.84 -1.59
C ILE A 84 -7.66 19.90 -2.92
N ILE A 85 -8.89 20.42 -2.93
CA ILE A 85 -9.70 20.61 -4.13
C ILE A 85 -9.02 21.62 -5.07
N GLU A 86 -8.49 22.73 -4.55
CA GLU A 86 -7.73 23.70 -5.34
C GLU A 86 -6.51 23.03 -6.00
N PHE A 87 -5.74 22.24 -5.24
CA PHE A 87 -4.61 21.49 -5.80
C PHE A 87 -5.07 20.49 -6.86
N SER A 88 -6.17 19.79 -6.64
CA SER A 88 -6.73 18.82 -7.59
C SER A 88 -7.07 19.42 -8.95
N ASN A 89 -7.41 20.71 -8.97
CA ASN A 89 -7.76 21.47 -10.18
C ASN A 89 -6.55 22.10 -10.88
N LYS A 90 -5.34 22.03 -10.32
CA LYS A 90 -4.13 22.54 -10.98
C LYS A 90 -3.84 21.78 -12.26
N ASN A 91 -3.53 22.51 -13.32
CA ASN A 91 -3.01 21.92 -14.55
C ASN A 91 -1.58 21.39 -14.30
N ASN A 92 -1.24 20.26 -14.93
CA ASN A 92 0.07 19.62 -14.83
C ASN A 92 0.51 19.32 -13.39
N LYS A 93 -0.43 19.02 -12.50
CA LYS A 93 -0.13 18.69 -11.10
C LYS A 93 0.77 17.45 -10.96
N GLU A 94 0.74 16.55 -11.95
CA GLU A 94 1.60 15.37 -12.04
C GLU A 94 3.10 15.72 -12.06
N GLN A 95 3.46 16.92 -12.53
CA GLN A 95 4.84 17.42 -12.52
C GLN A 95 5.28 17.95 -11.15
N LEU A 96 4.32 18.21 -10.25
CA LEU A 96 4.56 18.73 -8.91
C LEU A 96 4.72 17.63 -7.86
N LEU A 97 4.52 16.36 -8.27
CA LEU A 97 4.56 15.21 -7.38
C LEU A 97 5.99 14.76 -7.10
N GLU A 98 6.24 14.36 -5.87
CA GLU A 98 7.49 13.73 -5.47
C GLU A 98 7.59 12.30 -6.02
N ILE A 99 8.79 11.74 -6.01
CA ILE A 99 9.05 10.43 -6.62
C ILE A 99 8.21 9.30 -5.99
N GLU A 100 8.02 9.32 -4.66
CA GLU A 100 7.19 8.35 -3.96
C GLU A 100 5.69 8.53 -4.25
N ASP A 101 5.25 9.75 -4.57
CA ASP A 101 3.87 10.03 -5.00
C ASP A 101 3.62 9.44 -6.39
N LYS A 102 4.55 9.66 -7.30
CA LYS A 102 4.52 9.09 -8.66
C LYS A 102 4.52 7.57 -8.61
N TRP A 103 5.36 7.00 -7.74
CA TRP A 103 5.44 5.56 -7.52
C TRP A 103 4.09 4.96 -7.12
N ILE A 104 3.45 5.48 -6.07
CA ILE A 104 2.19 4.89 -5.58
C ILE A 104 1.03 5.12 -6.55
N ILE A 105 1.00 6.26 -7.27
CA ILE A 105 -0.01 6.54 -8.28
C ILE A 105 0.16 5.60 -9.49
N ASN A 106 1.40 5.32 -9.92
CA ASN A 106 1.65 4.37 -11.00
C ASN A 106 1.24 2.94 -10.59
N LYS A 107 1.55 2.54 -9.37
CA LYS A 107 1.08 1.26 -8.79
C LYS A 107 -0.45 1.16 -8.78
N LEU A 108 -1.14 2.25 -8.41
CA LEU A 108 -2.60 2.32 -8.46
C LEU A 108 -3.12 2.20 -9.91
N ASN A 109 -2.51 2.91 -10.85
CA ASN A 109 -2.89 2.82 -12.27
C ASN A 109 -2.81 1.40 -12.79
N ASN A 110 -1.70 0.71 -12.53
CA ASN A 110 -1.51 -0.69 -12.91
C ASN A 110 -2.56 -1.58 -12.23
N LEU A 111 -2.84 -1.35 -10.94
CA LEU A 111 -3.87 -2.08 -10.19
C LEU A 111 -5.26 -1.91 -10.82
N ILE A 112 -5.64 -0.69 -11.21
CA ILE A 112 -6.94 -0.41 -11.83
C ILE A 112 -7.12 -1.23 -13.13
N GLU A 113 -6.10 -1.25 -13.99
CA GLU A 113 -6.12 -2.02 -15.24
C GLU A 113 -6.25 -3.53 -14.94
N GLU A 114 -5.40 -4.06 -14.06
CA GLU A 114 -5.38 -5.48 -13.72
C GLU A 114 -6.65 -5.96 -13.03
N VAL A 115 -7.17 -5.18 -12.07
CA VAL A 115 -8.42 -5.53 -11.36
C VAL A 115 -9.61 -5.49 -12.31
N SER A 116 -9.70 -4.47 -13.17
CA SER A 116 -10.78 -4.39 -14.17
C SER A 116 -10.75 -5.59 -15.10
N GLN A 117 -9.59 -5.97 -15.63
CA GLN A 117 -9.44 -7.14 -16.47
C GLN A 117 -9.80 -8.45 -15.75
N ASN A 118 -9.38 -8.61 -14.48
CA ASN A 118 -9.72 -9.81 -13.71
C ASN A 118 -11.23 -9.90 -13.43
N ILE A 119 -11.90 -8.77 -13.16
CA ILE A 119 -13.35 -8.74 -12.97
C ILE A 119 -14.07 -9.10 -14.26
N ASP A 120 -13.65 -8.56 -15.41
CA ASP A 120 -14.21 -8.87 -16.74
C ASP A 120 -14.05 -10.35 -17.09
N ASN A 121 -12.96 -10.96 -16.65
CA ASN A 121 -12.69 -12.41 -16.82
C ASN A 121 -13.34 -13.28 -15.72
N TYR A 122 -14.06 -12.67 -14.79
CA TYR A 122 -14.64 -13.34 -13.60
C TYR A 122 -13.63 -13.92 -12.60
N ASP A 123 -12.36 -13.54 -12.67
CA ASP A 123 -11.31 -13.96 -11.74
C ASP A 123 -11.35 -13.13 -10.44
N LEU A 124 -12.50 -13.16 -9.76
CA LEU A 124 -12.77 -12.30 -8.60
C LEU A 124 -11.81 -12.53 -7.43
N GLY A 125 -11.37 -13.77 -7.23
CA GLY A 125 -10.38 -14.10 -6.19
C GLY A 125 -9.04 -13.42 -6.43
N VAL A 126 -8.56 -13.43 -7.68
CA VAL A 126 -7.31 -12.76 -8.10
C VAL A 126 -7.47 -11.24 -7.99
N ALA A 127 -8.61 -10.69 -8.42
CA ALA A 127 -8.89 -9.26 -8.29
C ALA A 127 -8.78 -8.81 -6.82
N LEU A 128 -9.42 -9.54 -5.91
CA LEU A 128 -9.39 -9.22 -4.48
C LEU A 128 -8.00 -9.37 -3.86
N GLU A 129 -7.23 -10.40 -4.26
CA GLU A 129 -5.83 -10.55 -3.81
C GLU A 129 -4.95 -9.37 -4.20
N LYS A 130 -5.08 -8.89 -5.43
CA LYS A 130 -4.33 -7.73 -5.92
C LYS A 130 -4.69 -6.45 -5.14
N ILE A 131 -5.98 -6.20 -4.91
CA ILE A 131 -6.45 -5.06 -4.10
C ILE A 131 -5.93 -5.17 -2.67
N TYR A 132 -6.04 -6.34 -2.06
CA TYR A 132 -5.54 -6.62 -0.71
C TYR A 132 -4.05 -6.33 -0.61
N SER A 133 -3.25 -6.89 -1.53
CA SER A 133 -1.79 -6.73 -1.54
C SER A 133 -1.39 -5.25 -1.71
N PHE A 134 -2.04 -4.54 -2.62
CA PHE A 134 -1.77 -3.12 -2.83
C PHE A 134 -2.08 -2.29 -1.58
N ILE A 135 -3.27 -2.43 -1.01
CA ILE A 135 -3.66 -1.64 0.17
C ILE A 135 -2.78 -1.99 1.37
N TRP A 136 -2.54 -3.28 1.61
CA TRP A 136 -1.77 -3.73 2.77
C TRP A 136 -0.30 -3.36 2.65
N ASN A 137 0.36 -3.84 1.59
CA ASN A 137 1.81 -3.76 1.47
C ASN A 137 2.26 -2.40 0.92
N GLU A 138 1.70 -1.95 -0.23
CA GLU A 138 2.22 -0.77 -0.91
C GLU A 138 1.72 0.53 -0.25
N PHE A 139 0.41 0.63 -0.05
CA PHE A 139 -0.18 1.85 0.47
C PHE A 139 0.06 2.02 1.98
N CYS A 140 -0.34 1.02 2.81
CA CYS A 140 -0.26 1.16 4.26
C CYS A 140 1.17 1.00 4.80
N ASP A 141 1.93 -0.01 4.35
CA ASP A 141 3.23 -0.32 4.93
C ASP A 141 4.37 0.57 4.38
N TRP A 142 4.21 1.07 3.14
CA TRP A 142 5.23 1.91 2.52
C TRP A 142 4.78 3.35 2.33
N TYR A 143 3.76 3.61 1.49
CA TYR A 143 3.45 4.98 1.11
C TYR A 143 3.06 5.86 2.30
N ILE A 144 2.17 5.39 3.19
CA ILE A 144 1.81 6.15 4.38
C ILE A 144 3.04 6.47 5.23
N GLU A 145 3.97 5.52 5.39
CA GLU A 145 5.19 5.76 6.15
C GLU A 145 6.13 6.78 5.48
N MET A 146 6.25 6.74 4.15
CA MET A 146 6.99 7.76 3.38
C MET A 146 6.34 9.15 3.52
N ALA A 147 5.02 9.21 3.42
CA ALA A 147 4.24 10.46 3.48
C ALA A 147 4.31 11.19 4.83
N LYS A 148 4.57 10.48 5.95
CA LYS A 148 4.50 11.06 7.30
C LYS A 148 5.40 12.30 7.50
N SER A 149 6.59 12.34 6.87
CA SER A 149 7.49 13.50 7.01
C SER A 149 6.88 14.77 6.44
N ARG A 150 6.21 14.66 5.30
CA ARG A 150 5.54 15.78 4.63
C ARG A 150 4.20 16.15 5.29
N LEU A 151 3.47 15.18 5.84
CA LEU A 151 2.25 15.43 6.60
C LEU A 151 2.49 16.26 7.86
N TYR A 152 3.67 16.10 8.48
CA TYR A 152 4.07 16.85 9.68
C TYR A 152 4.94 18.06 9.38
N SER A 153 5.17 18.37 8.09
CA SER A 153 5.94 19.55 7.68
C SER A 153 5.19 20.84 8.00
N GLU A 154 5.93 21.88 8.33
CA GLU A 154 5.39 23.26 8.42
C GLU A 154 5.11 23.86 7.03
N ASN A 155 5.62 23.26 5.95
CA ASN A 155 5.34 23.67 4.59
C ASN A 155 3.93 23.23 4.18
N CYS A 156 2.99 24.18 4.19
CA CYS A 156 1.59 23.94 3.84
C CYS A 156 1.42 23.37 2.41
N GLU A 157 2.23 23.80 1.46
CA GLU A 157 2.12 23.35 0.07
C GLU A 157 2.48 21.86 -0.06
N GLU A 158 3.57 21.43 0.59
CA GLU A 158 3.96 20.01 0.65
C GLU A 158 2.89 19.15 1.33
N LYS A 159 2.32 19.67 2.42
CA LYS A 159 1.23 18.99 3.12
C LYS A 159 0.01 18.81 2.23
N VAL A 160 -0.41 19.84 1.50
CA VAL A 160 -1.57 19.77 0.59
C VAL A 160 -1.34 18.76 -0.52
N LYS A 161 -0.13 18.74 -1.13
CA LYS A 161 0.24 17.76 -2.17
C LYS A 161 0.08 16.33 -1.67
N VAL A 162 0.71 16.00 -0.55
CA VAL A 162 0.67 14.64 -0.02
C VAL A 162 -0.74 14.24 0.45
N CYS A 163 -1.53 15.18 0.97
CA CYS A 163 -2.93 14.95 1.33
C CYS A 163 -3.78 14.62 0.09
N TRP A 164 -3.55 15.33 -1.02
CA TRP A 164 -4.22 15.01 -2.28
C TRP A 164 -3.87 13.61 -2.78
N VAL A 165 -2.59 13.21 -2.73
CA VAL A 165 -2.19 11.85 -3.16
C VAL A 165 -2.80 10.79 -2.26
N LEU A 166 -2.79 10.99 -0.93
CA LEU A 166 -3.43 10.07 0.02
C LEU A 166 -4.92 9.89 -0.28
N ASP A 167 -5.64 11.00 -0.49
CA ASP A 167 -7.06 10.96 -0.83
C ASP A 167 -7.30 10.27 -2.17
N TYR A 168 -6.55 10.66 -3.21
CA TYR A 168 -6.67 10.10 -4.55
C TYR A 168 -6.44 8.60 -4.58
N VAL A 169 -5.34 8.15 -3.96
CA VAL A 169 -4.99 6.72 -3.95
C VAL A 169 -5.97 5.92 -3.10
N PHE A 170 -6.30 6.43 -1.92
CA PHE A 170 -7.18 5.70 -1.01
C PHE A 170 -8.62 5.65 -1.52
N SER A 171 -9.18 6.77 -2.00
CA SER A 171 -10.54 6.80 -2.54
C SER A 171 -10.73 5.87 -3.73
N ASN A 172 -9.76 5.80 -4.67
CA ASN A 172 -9.81 4.87 -5.78
C ASN A 172 -9.61 3.40 -5.35
N SER A 173 -8.75 3.16 -4.35
CA SER A 173 -8.63 1.82 -3.75
C SER A 173 -9.92 1.35 -3.10
N LEU A 174 -10.65 2.24 -2.42
CA LEU A 174 -11.96 1.94 -1.84
C LEU A 174 -13.01 1.64 -2.91
N LYS A 175 -12.98 2.34 -4.05
CA LYS A 175 -13.86 2.04 -5.20
C LYS A 175 -13.61 0.62 -5.74
N LEU A 176 -12.34 0.24 -5.92
CA LEU A 176 -11.98 -1.11 -6.36
C LEU A 176 -12.40 -2.18 -5.34
N LEU A 177 -12.29 -1.89 -4.06
CA LEU A 177 -12.60 -2.82 -2.98
C LEU A 177 -14.11 -2.93 -2.68
N HIS A 178 -14.89 -1.90 -3.02
CA HIS A 178 -16.30 -1.80 -2.63
C HIS A 178 -17.18 -3.00 -3.03
N PRO A 179 -17.04 -3.61 -4.22
CA PRO A 179 -17.81 -4.81 -4.58
C PRO A 179 -17.62 -5.97 -3.61
N PHE A 180 -16.49 -6.04 -2.94
CA PHE A 180 -16.11 -7.11 -2.03
C PHE A 180 -16.46 -6.79 -0.57
N LEU A 181 -16.12 -5.59 -0.10
CA LEU A 181 -16.33 -5.11 1.28
C LEU A 181 -17.17 -3.81 1.29
N PRO A 182 -18.47 -3.88 0.99
CA PRO A 182 -19.26 -2.67 0.76
C PRO A 182 -19.46 -1.80 2.01
N PHE A 183 -19.55 -2.37 3.20
CA PHE A 183 -19.92 -1.61 4.40
C PHE A 183 -18.76 -0.73 4.89
N ILE A 184 -17.59 -1.30 5.11
CA ILE A 184 -16.43 -0.54 5.59
C ILE A 184 -15.96 0.49 4.58
N THR A 185 -15.98 0.14 3.28
CA THR A 185 -15.54 1.06 2.22
C THR A 185 -16.48 2.25 2.10
N SER A 186 -17.79 2.06 2.18
CA SER A 186 -18.78 3.15 2.18
C SER A 186 -18.57 4.09 3.37
N GLU A 187 -18.43 3.53 4.57
CA GLU A 187 -18.24 4.30 5.79
C GLU A 187 -16.97 5.15 5.74
N ILE A 188 -15.86 4.58 5.26
CA ILE A 188 -14.60 5.32 5.13
C ILE A 188 -14.71 6.39 4.04
N TYR A 189 -15.23 6.02 2.86
CA TYR A 189 -15.31 6.92 1.72
C TYR A 189 -16.11 8.19 2.03
N SER A 190 -17.17 8.08 2.82
CA SER A 190 -17.99 9.21 3.24
C SER A 190 -17.21 10.26 4.04
N LYS A 191 -16.09 9.87 4.67
CA LYS A 191 -15.24 10.73 5.52
C LYS A 191 -14.02 11.32 4.80
N LEU A 192 -13.77 10.91 3.56
CA LEU A 192 -12.70 11.48 2.73
C LEU A 192 -13.13 12.82 2.12
N VAL A 193 -12.21 13.53 1.44
CA VAL A 193 -12.41 14.86 0.88
C VAL A 193 -13.77 15.00 0.19
N ALA A 194 -14.50 16.04 0.54
CA ALA A 194 -15.84 16.31 0.04
C ALA A 194 -15.82 17.15 -1.25
N TYR A 195 -15.39 16.52 -2.37
CA TYR A 195 -15.45 17.17 -3.68
C TYR A 195 -16.89 17.55 -4.04
N PRO A 196 -17.12 18.67 -4.77
CA PRO A 196 -18.48 19.17 -5.08
C PRO A 196 -19.37 18.18 -5.83
N ASP A 197 -18.78 17.33 -6.66
CA ASP A 197 -19.46 16.29 -7.46
C ASP A 197 -19.36 14.88 -6.87
N LYS A 198 -18.86 14.75 -5.63
CA LYS A 198 -18.68 13.47 -4.96
C LYS A 198 -20.04 12.79 -4.73
N LYS A 199 -20.17 11.62 -5.32
CA LYS A 199 -21.34 10.74 -5.14
C LYS A 199 -21.08 9.75 -4.03
N GLU A 200 -22.17 9.13 -3.53
CA GLU A 200 -22.03 7.93 -2.68
C GLU A 200 -21.22 6.85 -3.41
N LEU A 201 -20.42 6.08 -2.66
CA LEU A 201 -19.47 5.13 -3.24
C LEU A 201 -20.14 4.12 -4.18
N MET A 202 -21.32 3.61 -3.79
CA MET A 202 -22.09 2.63 -4.57
C MET A 202 -22.47 3.11 -5.97
N ILE A 203 -22.66 4.40 -6.17
CA ILE A 203 -23.05 5.01 -7.46
C ILE A 203 -21.93 5.85 -8.07
N SER A 204 -20.74 5.80 -7.50
CA SER A 204 -19.56 6.45 -8.06
C SER A 204 -19.06 5.73 -9.31
N ASN A 205 -18.36 6.46 -10.17
CA ASN A 205 -17.76 5.84 -11.35
C ASN A 205 -16.64 4.89 -10.96
N TRP A 206 -16.54 3.78 -11.71
CA TRP A 206 -15.39 2.88 -11.60
C TRP A 206 -14.10 3.64 -11.97
N PRO A 207 -12.99 3.43 -11.24
CA PRO A 207 -11.75 4.14 -11.54
C PRO A 207 -11.18 3.69 -12.88
N ILE A 208 -10.57 4.64 -13.58
CA ILE A 208 -9.94 4.42 -14.89
C ILE A 208 -8.48 4.83 -14.77
N ALA A 209 -7.58 4.01 -15.31
CA ALA A 209 -6.18 4.35 -15.40
C ALA A 209 -5.95 5.53 -16.35
N GLU A 210 -5.09 6.46 -15.98
CA GLU A 210 -4.82 7.68 -16.73
C GLU A 210 -3.39 7.69 -17.25
N GLU A 211 -3.19 7.92 -18.56
CA GLU A 211 -1.86 7.95 -19.19
C GLU A 211 -0.90 8.97 -18.55
N LYS A 212 -1.43 10.13 -18.12
CA LYS A 212 -0.63 11.17 -17.45
C LYS A 212 -0.02 10.73 -16.12
N PHE A 213 -0.49 9.62 -15.55
CA PHE A 213 -0.02 9.02 -14.30
C PHE A 213 0.79 7.75 -14.52
N LYS A 214 1.36 7.57 -15.70
CA LYS A 214 2.32 6.50 -15.99
C LYS A 214 3.75 6.97 -15.67
N PHE A 215 4.31 6.47 -14.58
CA PHE A 215 5.62 6.82 -14.02
C PHE A 215 6.48 5.57 -13.85
N ASN A 216 6.70 4.84 -14.94
CA ASN A 216 7.37 3.54 -14.89
C ASN A 216 8.83 3.61 -14.43
N GLU A 217 9.55 4.68 -14.75
CA GLU A 217 10.95 4.84 -14.35
C GLU A 217 11.08 5.22 -12.88
N GLU A 218 10.18 6.09 -12.40
CA GLU A 218 10.09 6.42 -10.98
C GLU A 218 9.70 5.20 -10.16
N GLU A 219 8.76 4.37 -10.64
CA GLU A 219 8.40 3.11 -9.98
C GLU A 219 9.61 2.19 -9.84
N LYS A 220 10.35 1.92 -10.91
CA LYS A 220 11.55 1.08 -10.87
C LYS A 220 12.59 1.61 -9.88
N SER A 221 12.74 2.91 -9.82
CA SER A 221 13.70 3.58 -8.94
C SER A 221 13.32 3.43 -7.47
N VAL A 222 12.06 3.68 -7.13
CA VAL A 222 11.57 3.53 -5.75
C VAL A 222 11.59 2.06 -5.33
N GLU A 223 11.25 1.11 -6.20
CA GLU A 223 11.33 -0.32 -5.86
C GLU A 223 12.78 -0.74 -5.53
N LYS A 224 13.79 -0.26 -6.27
CA LYS A 224 15.21 -0.51 -5.92
C LYS A 224 15.57 0.05 -4.54
N LEU A 225 15.12 1.27 -4.23
CA LEU A 225 15.36 1.87 -2.91
C LEU A 225 14.64 1.12 -1.79
N LYS A 226 13.43 0.64 -2.03
CA LYS A 226 12.69 -0.22 -1.09
C LYS A 226 13.46 -1.51 -0.80
N ASP A 227 13.97 -2.18 -1.83
CA ASP A 227 14.79 -3.39 -1.68
C ASP A 227 16.04 -3.13 -0.83
N ILE A 228 16.73 -2.00 -1.05
CA ILE A 228 17.87 -1.59 -0.24
C ILE A 228 17.46 -1.35 1.21
N ILE A 229 16.35 -0.64 1.45
CA ILE A 229 15.84 -0.38 2.81
C ILE A 229 15.47 -1.69 3.53
N VAL A 230 14.85 -2.63 2.82
CA VAL A 230 14.54 -3.96 3.38
C VAL A 230 15.82 -4.69 3.78
N GLU A 231 16.85 -4.65 2.93
CA GLU A 231 18.14 -5.29 3.24
C GLU A 231 18.85 -4.63 4.43
N ILE A 232 18.84 -3.29 4.50
CA ILE A 232 19.34 -2.54 5.66
C ILE A 232 18.64 -3.01 6.95
N ARG A 233 17.30 -3.13 6.93
CA ARG A 233 16.52 -3.60 8.07
C ARG A 233 16.87 -5.03 8.45
N ASN A 234 17.06 -5.93 7.47
CA ASN A 234 17.46 -7.30 7.68
C ASN A 234 18.84 -7.40 8.33
N ILE A 235 19.82 -6.61 7.86
CA ILE A 235 21.16 -6.53 8.45
C ILE A 235 21.08 -6.05 9.90
N ARG A 236 20.34 -4.96 10.15
CA ARG A 236 20.13 -4.45 11.52
C ARG A 236 19.51 -5.48 12.45
N ALA A 237 18.51 -6.23 11.96
CA ALA A 237 17.87 -7.29 12.73
C ALA A 237 18.85 -8.44 13.05
N LYS A 238 19.65 -8.88 12.07
CA LYS A 238 20.69 -9.91 12.26
C LYS A 238 21.76 -9.51 13.29
N LEU A 239 22.09 -8.23 13.31
CA LEU A 239 23.07 -7.65 14.25
C LEU A 239 22.46 -7.21 15.59
N ASN A 240 21.15 -7.41 15.78
CA ASN A 240 20.40 -6.95 16.95
C ASN A 240 20.53 -5.42 17.22
N VAL A 241 20.69 -4.61 16.17
CA VAL A 241 20.81 -3.16 16.29
C VAL A 241 19.44 -2.54 16.56
N HIS A 242 19.29 -1.88 17.72
CA HIS A 242 18.03 -1.24 18.08
C HIS A 242 17.66 -0.10 17.12
N PRO A 243 16.38 0.11 16.77
CA PRO A 243 15.93 1.18 15.86
C PRO A 243 16.37 2.59 16.23
N SER A 244 16.59 2.87 17.52
CA SER A 244 17.07 4.18 17.98
C SER A 244 18.53 4.46 17.67
N LYS A 245 19.35 3.42 17.47
CA LYS A 245 20.72 3.58 16.99
C LYS A 245 20.69 3.89 15.48
N LYS A 246 21.12 5.09 15.11
CA LYS A 246 21.18 5.49 13.69
C LYS A 246 22.47 4.98 13.06
N SER A 247 22.43 4.78 11.74
CA SER A 247 23.58 4.41 10.93
C SER A 247 23.93 5.52 9.93
N GLU A 248 25.14 5.55 9.44
CA GLU A 248 25.51 6.32 8.26
C GLU A 248 25.42 5.41 7.04
N LEU A 249 24.83 5.91 5.94
CA LEU A 249 24.75 5.22 4.67
C LEU A 249 25.61 5.96 3.63
N ILE A 250 26.46 5.20 2.93
CA ILE A 250 27.25 5.71 1.82
C ILE A 250 26.77 4.99 0.56
N PHE A 251 26.16 5.74 -0.34
CA PHE A 251 25.76 5.25 -1.65
C PHE A 251 26.87 5.49 -2.66
N VAL A 252 27.28 4.44 -3.36
CA VAL A 252 28.22 4.54 -4.48
C VAL A 252 27.46 4.25 -5.76
N THR A 253 27.28 5.27 -6.57
CA THR A 253 26.52 5.21 -7.83
C THR A 253 26.87 6.35 -8.74
N SER A 254 26.83 6.11 -10.06
CA SER A 254 26.95 7.15 -11.09
C SER A 254 25.60 7.61 -11.64
N ASN A 255 24.58 6.75 -11.57
CA ASN A 255 23.34 6.94 -12.33
C ASN A 255 22.12 7.26 -11.46
N TYR A 256 22.19 7.08 -10.13
CA TYR A 256 21.05 7.19 -9.21
C TYR A 256 21.19 8.34 -8.22
N LYS A 257 22.13 9.27 -8.46
CA LYS A 257 22.42 10.37 -7.53
C LYS A 257 21.20 11.23 -7.27
N ASP A 258 20.54 11.71 -8.32
CA ASP A 258 19.40 12.62 -8.23
C ASP A 258 18.22 11.94 -7.52
N ILE A 259 17.97 10.68 -7.87
CA ILE A 259 16.91 9.87 -7.25
C ILE A 259 17.14 9.67 -5.75
N ILE A 260 18.39 9.40 -5.34
CA ILE A 260 18.72 9.23 -3.92
C ILE A 260 18.61 10.56 -3.19
N GLU A 261 19.01 11.69 -3.81
CA GLU A 261 18.84 13.03 -3.24
C GLU A 261 17.36 13.37 -3.01
N GLU A 262 16.50 13.14 -4.01
CA GLU A 262 15.06 13.33 -3.90
C GLU A 262 14.44 12.43 -2.83
N SER A 263 14.97 11.22 -2.67
CA SER A 263 14.45 10.19 -1.76
C SER A 263 15.03 10.24 -0.34
N LYS A 264 15.94 11.15 -0.04
CA LYS A 264 16.64 11.21 1.26
C LYS A 264 15.72 11.12 2.46
N ASN A 265 14.63 11.87 2.46
CA ASN A 265 13.71 11.97 3.59
C ASN A 265 13.15 10.60 4.01
N PHE A 266 12.67 9.82 3.04
CA PHE A 266 12.13 8.50 3.37
C PHE A 266 13.22 7.44 3.58
N ILE A 267 14.37 7.54 2.90
CA ILE A 267 15.52 6.64 3.15
C ILE A 267 16.03 6.83 4.59
N GLU A 268 16.22 8.06 5.04
CA GLU A 268 16.66 8.37 6.42
C GLU A 268 15.71 7.81 7.45
N LYS A 269 14.43 8.01 7.24
CA LYS A 269 13.39 7.54 8.15
C LYS A 269 13.25 6.03 8.14
N LEU A 270 13.11 5.42 6.98
CA LEU A 270 12.81 4.00 6.84
C LEU A 270 14.04 3.11 6.95
N GLY A 271 15.23 3.65 6.64
CA GLY A 271 16.53 2.98 6.82
C GLY A 271 17.14 3.16 8.22
N PHE A 272 16.50 3.96 9.08
CA PHE A 272 17.03 4.30 10.42
C PHE A 272 18.44 4.91 10.35
N THR A 273 18.64 5.85 9.45
CA THR A 273 19.91 6.56 9.26
C THR A 273 19.81 8.03 9.66
N ASN A 274 20.93 8.62 10.03
CA ASN A 274 21.06 10.04 10.34
C ASN A 274 21.90 10.79 9.30
N LYS A 275 22.57 10.05 8.41
CA LYS A 275 23.43 10.66 7.40
C LYS A 275 23.48 9.79 6.16
N ILE A 276 23.28 10.42 5.01
CA ILE A 276 23.42 9.82 3.68
C ILE A 276 24.49 10.57 2.93
N THR A 277 25.50 9.84 2.46
CA THR A 277 26.59 10.36 1.63
C THR A 277 26.52 9.66 0.27
N ILE A 278 26.60 10.42 -0.82
CA ILE A 278 26.61 9.87 -2.17
C ILE A 278 28.02 10.08 -2.78
N LYS A 279 28.61 9.01 -3.30
CA LYS A 279 29.93 9.00 -3.94
C LYS A 279 29.87 8.39 -5.33
N GLU A 280 30.79 8.76 -6.19
CA GLU A 280 30.95 8.15 -7.52
C GLU A 280 31.87 6.93 -7.50
N ASN A 281 32.76 6.84 -6.49
CA ASN A 281 33.72 5.76 -6.34
C ASN A 281 33.82 5.29 -4.86
N LYS A 282 34.55 4.20 -4.64
CA LYS A 282 34.72 3.55 -3.32
C LYS A 282 35.85 4.16 -2.46
N GLU A 283 36.39 5.31 -2.82
CA GLU A 283 37.49 5.90 -2.07
C GLU A 283 37.07 6.32 -0.67
N ASN A 284 37.92 6.04 0.31
CA ASN A 284 37.72 6.40 1.72
C ASN A 284 36.43 5.80 2.33
N ILE A 285 36.09 4.54 2.00
CA ILE A 285 35.08 3.76 2.70
C ILE A 285 35.82 2.84 3.69
N SER A 286 35.34 2.79 4.93
CA SER A 286 35.91 1.90 5.96
C SER A 286 35.81 0.43 5.55
N GLU A 287 36.86 -0.35 5.81
CA GLU A 287 36.87 -1.80 5.55
C GLU A 287 35.85 -2.55 6.42
N ASP A 288 35.44 -2.00 7.55
CA ASP A 288 34.45 -2.56 8.47
C ASP A 288 33.00 -2.27 8.04
N ALA A 289 32.80 -1.50 6.96
CA ALA A 289 31.47 -1.18 6.48
C ALA A 289 30.79 -2.39 5.82
N ILE A 290 29.53 -2.65 6.18
CA ILE A 290 28.76 -3.73 5.58
C ILE A 290 28.22 -3.25 4.24
N SER A 291 28.46 -4.01 3.17
CA SER A 291 28.03 -3.63 1.83
C SER A 291 26.76 -4.36 1.38
N ILE A 292 25.89 -3.61 0.69
CA ILE A 292 24.75 -4.12 -0.08
C ILE A 292 25.01 -3.76 -1.53
N VAL A 293 24.97 -4.75 -2.42
CA VAL A 293 25.19 -4.54 -3.86
C VAL A 293 23.90 -4.82 -4.62
N ARG A 294 23.45 -3.85 -5.39
CA ARG A 294 22.36 -3.95 -6.34
C ARG A 294 22.81 -3.38 -7.68
N GLU A 295 22.12 -3.73 -8.74
CA GLU A 295 22.45 -3.26 -10.08
C GLU A 295 22.50 -1.71 -10.15
N GLY A 296 23.68 -1.16 -10.36
CA GLY A 296 23.95 0.28 -10.48
C GLY A 296 24.04 1.05 -9.16
N ILE A 297 23.90 0.38 -8.01
CA ILE A 297 23.99 1.00 -6.68
C ILE A 297 24.73 0.06 -5.73
N GLU A 298 25.73 0.57 -5.04
CA GLU A 298 26.30 -0.09 -3.87
C GLU A 298 26.06 0.78 -2.64
N VAL A 299 25.66 0.16 -1.53
CA VAL A 299 25.39 0.87 -0.27
C VAL A 299 26.28 0.29 0.81
N TYR A 300 26.99 1.16 1.50
CA TYR A 300 27.83 0.83 2.64
C TYR A 300 27.18 1.36 3.91
N ILE A 301 27.02 0.48 4.88
CA ILE A 301 26.41 0.81 6.17
C ILE A 301 27.52 0.88 7.21
N HIS A 302 27.63 2.04 7.83
CA HIS A 302 28.52 2.25 8.97
C HIS A 302 27.70 2.44 10.23
N PHE A 303 27.94 1.61 11.24
CA PHE A 303 27.34 1.75 12.56
C PHE A 303 28.35 2.48 13.46
N GLU A 304 27.95 3.62 14.02
CA GLU A 304 28.70 4.25 15.10
C GLU A 304 28.64 3.31 16.31
N GLU A 305 29.75 2.60 16.57
CA GLU A 305 29.95 1.65 17.67
C GLU A 305 28.81 0.63 17.90
N LEU A 306 29.08 -0.61 17.53
CA LEU A 306 28.24 -1.78 17.95
C LEU A 306 28.39 -2.03 19.44
#